data_4114431f305b7b8af4520cfdfedf6569
#
_entry.id   4114431f305b7b8af4520cfdfedf6569
#
_cell.length_a   1.000
_cell.length_b   1.000
_cell.length_c   1.000
_cell.angle_alpha   90.00
_cell.angle_beta   90.00
_cell.angle_gamma   90.00
#
_symmetry.space_group_name_H-M   'P 1'
#
loop_
_entity.id
_entity.type
_entity.pdbx_description
1 polymer ?
#
loop_
_entity_poly.entity_id
_entity_poly.type
_entity_poly.pdbx_seq_one_letter_code
_entity_poly.pdbx_strand_id
1 'polypeptide(L)'
;VWTLTLDTATPYLALGLFRGEEGVGRVVRVERRHEEALFPLLDDLLAEVGARKEEIGALVLGEGPGSYTGLRIALAAGLGVALAQGARVYGVNSLLAACWPYLEESGPPLTPLFTARNRLYYGATYTRQGGRPLELLPPGKLRAEELPPTGLLLDPPPDPRALYELLPFAREGVEPLYL
;
A
#
# COMPACT_ATOMS: atom_id res chain seq x y z
N VAL A 1 -15.92 -0.43 -14.08
CA VAL A 1 -15.66 0.10 -12.74
C VAL A 1 -14.16 0.13 -12.48
N TRP A 2 -13.68 1.28 -12.02
CA TRP A 2 -12.27 1.45 -11.71
C TRP A 2 -12.00 1.15 -10.23
N THR A 3 -10.81 0.63 -9.95
CA THR A 3 -10.29 0.47 -8.59
C THR A 3 -9.22 1.52 -8.36
N LEU A 4 -9.40 2.30 -7.30
CA LEU A 4 -8.41 3.26 -6.83
C LEU A 4 -7.54 2.59 -5.78
N THR A 5 -6.22 2.68 -5.92
CA THR A 5 -5.28 2.21 -4.90
C THR A 5 -4.51 3.38 -4.30
N LEU A 6 -4.24 3.31 -3.00
CA LEU A 6 -3.64 4.43 -2.26
C LEU A 6 -2.80 3.91 -1.10
N ASP A 7 -1.58 4.40 -0.98
CA ASP A 7 -0.74 4.15 0.19
C ASP A 7 -0.03 5.44 0.61
N THR A 8 -0.19 5.81 1.87
CA THR A 8 0.41 7.01 2.48
C THR A 8 1.23 6.69 3.73
N ALA A 9 1.59 5.41 3.93
CA ALA A 9 2.25 4.96 5.15
C ALA A 9 3.71 5.43 5.29
N THR A 10 4.35 5.78 4.18
CA THR A 10 5.76 6.17 4.09
C THR A 10 5.89 7.60 3.56
N PRO A 11 7.12 8.17 3.44
CA PRO A 11 7.30 9.47 2.80
C PRO A 11 6.87 9.56 1.34
N TYR A 12 6.43 8.46 0.76
CA TYR A 12 5.88 8.43 -0.59
C TYR A 12 4.35 8.51 -0.58
N LEU A 13 3.80 9.06 -1.63
CA LEU A 13 2.40 8.92 -1.99
C LEU A 13 2.33 7.97 -3.18
N ALA A 14 1.67 6.82 -3.00
CA ALA A 14 1.38 5.89 -4.07
C ALA A 14 -0.10 5.96 -4.41
N LEU A 15 -0.41 6.14 -5.67
CA LEU A 15 -1.77 6.27 -6.15
C LEU A 15 -1.91 5.57 -7.49
N GLY A 16 -2.98 4.79 -7.68
CA GLY A 16 -3.22 4.09 -8.92
C GLY A 16 -4.69 3.96 -9.24
N LEU A 17 -4.98 3.82 -10.53
CA LEU A 17 -6.31 3.52 -11.06
C LEU A 17 -6.18 2.32 -11.98
N PHE A 18 -6.92 1.27 -11.70
CA PHE A 18 -6.83 0.01 -12.43
C PHE A 18 -8.22 -0.53 -12.78
N ARG A 19 -8.30 -1.16 -13.96
CA ARG A 19 -9.51 -1.86 -14.41
C ARG A 19 -9.06 -3.02 -15.28
N GLY A 20 -9.25 -4.26 -14.78
CA GLY A 20 -8.70 -5.43 -15.47
C GLY A 20 -7.18 -5.36 -15.54
N GLU A 21 -6.63 -5.45 -16.75
CA GLU A 21 -5.18 -5.35 -16.98
C GLU A 21 -4.71 -3.94 -17.30
N GLU A 22 -5.63 -3.02 -17.52
CA GLU A 22 -5.29 -1.62 -17.81
C GLU A 22 -5.21 -0.79 -16.56
N GLY A 23 -4.42 0.26 -16.62
CA GLY A 23 -4.34 1.20 -15.51
C GLY A 23 -3.07 2.01 -15.52
N VAL A 24 -2.99 2.92 -14.56
CA VAL A 24 -1.86 3.81 -14.34
C VAL A 24 -1.57 3.89 -12.86
N GLY A 25 -0.30 4.07 -12.54
CA GLY A 25 0.12 4.30 -11.17
C GLY A 25 1.21 5.35 -11.11
N ARG A 26 1.29 6.04 -9.98
CA ARG A 26 2.35 7.01 -9.68
C ARG A 26 2.82 6.82 -8.25
N VAL A 27 4.11 6.97 -8.06
CA VAL A 27 4.75 7.03 -6.76
C VAL A 27 5.53 8.33 -6.71
N VAL A 28 5.19 9.19 -5.77
CA VAL A 28 5.81 10.51 -5.64
C VAL A 28 6.34 10.65 -4.22
N ARG A 29 7.56 11.12 -4.10
CA ARG A 29 8.11 11.43 -2.77
C ARG A 29 7.57 12.77 -2.33
N VAL A 30 6.74 12.75 -1.28
CA VAL A 30 6.04 13.94 -0.79
C VAL A 30 6.45 14.31 0.63
N GLU A 31 7.32 13.53 1.26
CA GLU A 31 7.72 13.65 2.66
C GLU A 31 6.49 13.60 3.57
N ARG A 32 5.97 14.74 4.03
CA ARG A 32 4.77 14.83 4.87
C ARG A 32 3.62 15.56 4.17
N ARG A 33 3.71 15.77 2.86
CA ARG A 33 2.74 16.55 2.07
C ARG A 33 1.73 15.68 1.33
N HIS A 34 1.40 14.51 1.85
CA HIS A 34 0.43 13.59 1.23
C HIS A 34 -0.91 14.28 0.98
N GLU A 35 -1.39 15.03 1.97
CA GLU A 35 -2.68 15.71 1.89
C GLU A 35 -2.73 16.73 0.74
N GLU A 36 -1.67 17.50 0.57
CA GLU A 36 -1.59 18.50 -0.49
C GLU A 36 -1.50 17.87 -1.88
N ALA A 37 -0.83 16.71 -2.00
CA ALA A 37 -0.54 16.07 -3.27
C ALA A 37 -1.63 15.11 -3.75
N LEU A 38 -2.44 14.57 -2.86
CA LEU A 38 -3.33 13.44 -3.15
C LEU A 38 -4.37 13.76 -4.22
N PHE A 39 -5.19 14.79 -4.01
CA PHE A 39 -6.28 15.08 -4.94
C PHE A 39 -5.81 15.64 -6.28
N PRO A 40 -4.80 16.53 -6.36
CA PRO A 40 -4.23 16.89 -7.64
C PRO A 40 -3.69 15.70 -8.43
N LEU A 41 -3.00 14.76 -7.77
CA LEU A 41 -2.49 13.56 -8.42
C LEU A 41 -3.64 12.66 -8.88
N LEU A 42 -4.69 12.50 -8.08
CA LEU A 42 -5.87 11.73 -8.48
C LEU A 42 -6.52 12.32 -9.73
N ASP A 43 -6.69 13.65 -9.78
CA ASP A 43 -7.25 14.32 -10.95
C ASP A 43 -6.41 14.07 -12.20
N ASP A 44 -5.07 14.11 -12.08
CA ASP A 44 -4.16 13.81 -13.18
C ASP A 44 -4.34 12.38 -13.68
N LEU A 45 -4.42 11.40 -12.78
CA LEU A 45 -4.59 10.01 -13.16
C LEU A 45 -5.96 9.74 -13.78
N LEU A 46 -7.01 10.34 -13.27
CA LEU A 46 -8.35 10.24 -13.86
C LEU A 46 -8.36 10.78 -15.29
N ALA A 47 -7.74 11.93 -15.51
CA ALA A 47 -7.62 12.51 -16.85
C ALA A 47 -6.81 11.61 -17.79
N GLU A 48 -5.73 11.02 -17.29
CA GLU A 48 -4.86 10.13 -18.08
C GLU A 48 -5.58 8.89 -18.59
N VAL A 49 -6.47 8.30 -17.79
CA VAL A 49 -7.24 7.10 -18.20
C VAL A 49 -8.61 7.45 -18.78
N GLY A 50 -8.97 8.73 -18.80
CA GLY A 50 -10.28 9.15 -19.32
C GLY A 50 -11.45 8.72 -18.43
N ALA A 51 -11.23 8.60 -17.12
CA ALA A 51 -12.26 8.19 -16.17
C ALA A 51 -12.75 9.36 -15.32
N ARG A 52 -13.91 9.17 -14.72
CA ARG A 52 -14.50 10.13 -13.77
C ARG A 52 -14.51 9.52 -12.37
N LYS A 53 -14.53 10.34 -11.36
CA LYS A 53 -14.60 9.89 -9.95
C LYS A 53 -15.77 8.94 -9.71
N GLU A 54 -16.90 9.20 -10.36
CA GLU A 54 -18.11 8.38 -10.23
C GLU A 54 -17.93 6.95 -10.73
N GLU A 55 -16.87 6.69 -11.51
CA GLU A 55 -16.58 5.37 -12.02
C GLU A 55 -15.69 4.54 -11.07
N ILE A 56 -15.27 5.11 -9.94
CA ILE A 56 -14.51 4.38 -8.91
C ILE A 56 -15.48 3.55 -8.08
N GLY A 57 -15.39 2.22 -8.19
CA GLY A 57 -16.27 1.29 -7.47
C GLY A 57 -15.61 0.56 -6.31
N ALA A 58 -14.28 0.63 -6.22
CA ALA A 58 -13.51 -0.01 -5.15
C ALA A 58 -12.26 0.80 -4.82
N LEU A 59 -11.85 0.75 -3.56
CA LEU A 59 -10.62 1.34 -3.07
C LEU A 59 -9.81 0.26 -2.37
N VAL A 60 -8.49 0.26 -2.62
CA VAL A 60 -7.55 -0.58 -1.88
C VAL A 60 -6.56 0.35 -1.19
N LEU A 61 -6.55 0.32 0.13
CA LEU A 61 -5.72 1.20 0.94
C LEU A 61 -4.60 0.43 1.61
N GLY A 62 -3.39 0.98 1.58
CA GLY A 62 -2.31 0.51 2.41
C GLY A 62 -2.62 0.82 3.88
N GLU A 63 -2.59 -0.21 4.73
CA GLU A 63 -2.98 -0.09 6.14
C GLU A 63 -1.81 0.26 7.06
N GLY A 64 -0.64 0.47 6.52
CA GLY A 64 0.58 0.56 7.31
C GLY A 64 1.22 -0.80 7.52
N PRO A 65 2.17 -0.92 8.43
CA PRO A 65 2.58 0.06 9.43
C PRO A 65 3.28 1.27 8.82
N GLY A 66 3.27 2.38 9.53
CA GLY A 66 3.93 3.58 9.06
C GLY A 66 3.57 4.81 9.88
N SER A 67 3.65 5.99 9.26
CA SER A 67 3.33 7.25 9.88
C SER A 67 1.85 7.30 10.30
N TYR A 68 1.61 7.59 11.57
CA TYR A 68 0.25 7.76 12.11
C TYR A 68 -0.56 8.81 11.31
N THR A 69 0.07 9.96 11.03
CA THR A 69 -0.57 11.02 10.26
C THR A 69 -0.89 10.58 8.85
N GLY A 70 0.05 9.91 8.16
CA GLY A 70 -0.15 9.41 6.81
C GLY A 70 -1.29 8.39 6.73
N LEU A 71 -1.35 7.45 7.67
CA LEU A 71 -2.42 6.45 7.71
C LEU A 71 -3.80 7.10 7.90
N ARG A 72 -3.89 8.13 8.73
CA ARG A 72 -5.15 8.87 8.93
C ARG A 72 -5.58 9.61 7.68
N ILE A 73 -4.65 10.17 6.92
CA ILE A 73 -4.94 10.85 5.65
C ILE A 73 -5.55 9.87 4.65
N ALA A 74 -4.94 8.69 4.49
CA ALA A 74 -5.45 7.66 3.59
C ALA A 74 -6.85 7.21 4.00
N LEU A 75 -7.05 6.96 5.27
CA LEU A 75 -8.34 6.54 5.80
C LEU A 75 -9.42 7.59 5.56
N ALA A 76 -9.13 8.86 5.87
CA ALA A 76 -10.07 9.95 5.66
C ALA A 76 -10.42 10.14 4.18
N ALA A 77 -9.42 10.10 3.30
CA ALA A 77 -9.63 10.21 1.86
C ALA A 77 -10.43 9.03 1.32
N GLY A 78 -10.08 7.81 1.73
CA GLY A 78 -10.80 6.60 1.33
C GLY A 78 -12.25 6.62 1.75
N LEU A 79 -12.53 6.97 3.00
CA LEU A 79 -13.90 7.10 3.49
C LEU A 79 -14.67 8.17 2.72
N GLY A 80 -14.04 9.30 2.42
CA GLY A 80 -14.67 10.37 1.65
C GLY A 80 -15.09 9.90 0.27
N VAL A 81 -14.22 9.22 -0.45
CA VAL A 81 -14.54 8.66 -1.78
C VAL A 81 -15.60 7.58 -1.66
N ALA A 82 -15.47 6.66 -0.71
CA ALA A 82 -16.44 5.59 -0.51
C ALA A 82 -17.85 6.13 -0.23
N LEU A 83 -17.98 7.13 0.65
CA LEU A 83 -19.25 7.75 0.97
C LEU A 83 -19.86 8.47 -0.24
N ALA A 84 -19.03 9.16 -1.03
CA ALA A 84 -19.50 9.91 -2.19
C ALA A 84 -19.92 8.99 -3.35
N GLN A 85 -19.26 7.85 -3.52
CA GLN A 85 -19.43 6.99 -4.69
C GLN A 85 -20.11 5.65 -4.39
N GLY A 86 -20.36 5.33 -3.11
CA GLY A 86 -20.81 3.99 -2.74
C GLY A 86 -19.76 2.91 -3.05
N ALA A 87 -18.49 3.27 -3.07
CA ALA A 87 -17.39 2.35 -3.37
C ALA A 87 -17.11 1.44 -2.17
N ARG A 88 -16.68 0.21 -2.45
CA ARG A 88 -16.19 -0.72 -1.43
C ARG A 88 -14.73 -0.39 -1.08
N VAL A 89 -14.38 -0.55 0.20
CA VAL A 89 -13.03 -0.25 0.70
C VAL A 89 -12.38 -1.53 1.22
N TYR A 90 -11.14 -1.75 0.80
CA TYR A 90 -10.34 -2.90 1.19
C TYR A 90 -8.99 -2.44 1.74
N GLY A 91 -8.45 -3.20 2.70
CA GLY A 91 -7.16 -2.91 3.29
C GLY A 91 -6.11 -3.96 2.95
N VAL A 92 -4.90 -3.51 2.69
CA VAL A 92 -3.72 -4.36 2.43
C VAL A 92 -2.56 -3.86 3.27
N ASN A 93 -1.81 -4.78 3.86
CA ASN A 93 -0.60 -4.45 4.60
C ASN A 93 0.41 -3.75 3.68
N SER A 94 0.88 -2.57 4.08
CA SER A 94 1.82 -1.78 3.26
C SER A 94 3.18 -2.45 3.07
N LEU A 95 3.66 -3.21 4.07
CA LEU A 95 4.91 -3.97 3.93
C LEU A 95 4.78 -5.06 2.88
N LEU A 96 3.67 -5.80 2.89
CA LEU A 96 3.40 -6.81 1.88
C LEU A 96 3.33 -6.20 0.49
N ALA A 97 2.56 -5.14 0.32
CA ALA A 97 2.41 -4.48 -0.98
C ALA A 97 3.75 -3.97 -1.52
N ALA A 98 4.60 -3.42 -0.66
CA ALA A 98 5.90 -2.90 -1.06
C ALA A 98 6.88 -4.00 -1.51
N CYS A 99 6.82 -5.20 -0.92
CA CYS A 99 7.70 -6.29 -1.32
C CYS A 99 7.09 -7.23 -2.39
N TRP A 100 5.78 -7.18 -2.59
CA TRP A 100 5.08 -8.09 -3.52
C TRP A 100 5.70 -8.17 -4.91
N PRO A 101 6.11 -7.06 -5.56
CA PRO A 101 6.73 -7.13 -6.89
C PRO A 101 8.04 -7.92 -6.93
N TYR A 102 8.69 -8.12 -5.80
CA TYR A 102 9.99 -8.79 -5.69
C TYR A 102 9.88 -10.22 -5.18
N LEU A 103 8.69 -10.64 -4.74
CA LEU A 103 8.45 -12.00 -4.29
C LEU A 103 8.26 -12.92 -5.49
N GLU A 104 9.16 -13.90 -5.61
CA GLU A 104 9.07 -14.91 -6.65
C GLU A 104 8.26 -16.10 -6.15
N GLU A 105 7.51 -16.72 -7.08
CA GLU A 105 6.75 -17.94 -6.78
C GLU A 105 7.69 -19.02 -6.27
N SER A 106 7.42 -19.55 -5.07
CA SER A 106 8.25 -20.53 -4.37
C SER A 106 9.70 -20.06 -4.15
N GLY A 107 9.92 -18.74 -4.20
CA GLY A 107 11.23 -18.13 -3.99
C GLY A 107 11.58 -17.94 -2.51
N PRO A 108 12.78 -17.37 -2.26
CA PRO A 108 13.21 -17.12 -0.89
C PRO A 108 12.36 -16.06 -0.19
N PRO A 109 12.29 -16.11 1.16
CA PRO A 109 11.59 -15.10 1.93
C PRO A 109 12.19 -13.70 1.75
N LEU A 110 11.35 -12.69 1.76
CA LEU A 110 11.76 -11.29 1.78
C LEU A 110 11.21 -10.61 3.03
N THR A 111 12.01 -9.72 3.58
CA THR A 111 11.67 -8.95 4.78
C THR A 111 11.72 -7.46 4.45
N PRO A 112 10.57 -6.88 4.05
CA PRO A 112 10.49 -5.44 3.86
C PRO A 112 10.58 -4.73 5.21
N LEU A 113 11.29 -3.62 5.23
CA LEU A 113 11.54 -2.82 6.42
C LEU A 113 11.23 -1.35 6.12
N PHE A 114 10.43 -0.73 6.98
CA PHE A 114 10.27 0.73 6.97
C PHE A 114 11.00 1.30 8.18
N THR A 115 11.87 2.27 7.96
CA THR A 115 12.58 2.95 9.04
C THR A 115 11.59 3.63 9.98
N ALA A 116 11.72 3.33 11.26
CA ALA A 116 10.90 3.88 12.32
C ALA A 116 11.75 4.74 13.27
N ARG A 117 11.15 5.27 14.32
CA ARG A 117 11.86 6.05 15.33
C ARG A 117 12.72 5.15 16.22
N ASN A 118 13.68 5.74 16.93
CA ASN A 118 14.49 5.08 17.95
C ASN A 118 15.30 3.89 17.43
N ARG A 119 15.82 3.99 16.19
CA ARG A 119 16.61 2.95 15.53
C ARG A 119 15.85 1.62 15.38
N LEU A 120 14.53 1.70 15.29
CA LEU A 120 13.68 0.56 15.04
C LEU A 120 13.25 0.53 13.57
N TYR A 121 12.76 -0.64 13.17
CA TYR A 121 12.15 -0.84 11.85
C TYR A 121 10.76 -1.42 12.02
N TYR A 122 9.82 -0.98 11.21
CA TYR A 122 8.63 -1.77 10.97
C TYR A 122 8.99 -2.86 9.97
N GLY A 123 8.75 -4.11 10.27
CA GLY A 123 9.10 -5.20 9.39
C GLY A 123 8.17 -6.39 9.51
N ALA A 124 8.20 -7.21 8.48
CA ALA A 124 7.50 -8.48 8.41
C ALA A 124 8.22 -9.35 7.38
N THR A 125 7.97 -10.65 7.37
CA THR A 125 8.59 -11.55 6.41
C THR A 125 7.54 -12.32 5.63
N TYR A 126 7.68 -12.35 4.32
CA TYR A 126 6.73 -12.99 3.41
C TYR A 126 7.41 -13.90 2.41
N THR A 127 6.67 -14.90 1.95
CA THR A 127 6.95 -15.68 0.73
C THR A 127 5.73 -15.66 -0.16
N ARG A 128 5.88 -16.16 -1.39
CA ARG A 128 4.80 -16.33 -2.35
C ARG A 128 4.73 -17.79 -2.76
N GLN A 129 3.57 -18.40 -2.56
CA GLN A 129 3.34 -19.80 -2.94
C GLN A 129 1.92 -19.97 -3.48
N GLY A 130 1.80 -20.62 -4.65
CA GLY A 130 0.52 -20.79 -5.29
C GLY A 130 -0.14 -19.47 -5.67
N GLY A 131 0.65 -18.47 -6.03
CA GLY A 131 0.17 -17.12 -6.35
C GLY A 131 -0.31 -16.32 -5.13
N ARG A 132 -0.12 -16.82 -3.92
CA ARG A 132 -0.63 -16.23 -2.67
C ARG A 132 0.51 -15.78 -1.77
N PRO A 133 0.31 -14.68 -1.04
CA PRO A 133 1.27 -14.29 -0.01
C PRO A 133 1.17 -15.22 1.20
N LEU A 134 2.31 -15.57 1.77
CA LEU A 134 2.40 -16.28 3.05
C LEU A 134 3.20 -15.43 4.01
N GLU A 135 2.66 -15.18 5.18
CA GLU A 135 3.31 -14.42 6.24
C GLU A 135 4.10 -15.37 7.14
N LEU A 136 5.41 -15.20 7.19
CA LEU A 136 6.31 -15.98 8.04
C LEU A 136 6.61 -15.28 9.36
N LEU A 137 6.70 -13.95 9.33
CA LEU A 137 6.86 -13.10 10.50
C LEU A 137 5.82 -11.99 10.39
N PRO A 138 4.91 -11.86 11.38
CA PRO A 138 3.88 -10.83 11.33
C PRO A 138 4.48 -9.43 11.47
N PRO A 139 3.77 -8.39 11.01
CA PRO A 139 4.25 -7.01 11.17
C PRO A 139 4.53 -6.66 12.62
N GLY A 140 5.67 -6.05 12.85
CA GLY A 140 6.11 -5.62 14.18
C GLY A 140 7.23 -4.63 14.11
N LYS A 141 7.64 -4.14 15.27
CA LYS A 141 8.85 -3.32 15.42
C LYS A 141 10.03 -4.22 15.68
N LEU A 142 11.08 -4.05 14.90
CA LEU A 142 12.29 -4.86 14.97
C LEU A 142 13.51 -3.99 15.25
N ARG A 143 14.41 -4.49 16.09
CA ARG A 143 15.74 -3.92 16.28
C ARG A 143 16.69 -4.50 15.23
N ALA A 144 17.78 -3.80 14.95
CA ALA A 144 18.77 -4.24 13.97
C ALA A 144 19.25 -5.67 14.21
N GLU A 145 19.49 -6.04 15.48
CA GLU A 145 19.95 -7.39 15.84
C GLU A 145 18.90 -8.48 15.68
N GLU A 146 17.65 -8.13 15.49
CA GLU A 146 16.56 -9.08 15.27
C GLU A 146 16.30 -9.36 13.79
N LEU A 147 16.99 -8.66 12.89
CA LEU A 147 16.75 -8.78 11.46
C LEU A 147 17.29 -10.09 10.90
N PRO A 148 16.60 -10.73 9.93
CA PRO A 148 17.14 -11.86 9.21
C PRO A 148 18.46 -11.51 8.51
N PRO A 149 19.37 -12.49 8.30
CA PRO A 149 20.66 -12.22 7.67
C PRO A 149 20.57 -11.90 6.17
N THR A 150 19.49 -12.28 5.51
CA THR A 150 19.30 -12.10 4.05
C THR A 150 17.88 -11.71 3.73
N GLY A 151 17.65 -11.26 2.49
CA GLY A 151 16.32 -10.96 2.00
C GLY A 151 15.73 -9.65 2.52
N LEU A 152 16.57 -8.72 2.99
CA LEU A 152 16.11 -7.44 3.50
C LEU A 152 15.85 -6.46 2.36
N LEU A 153 14.70 -5.77 2.44
CA LEU A 153 14.35 -4.65 1.56
C LEU A 153 14.15 -3.42 2.44
N LEU A 154 15.11 -2.50 2.40
CA LEU A 154 15.05 -1.30 3.26
C LEU A 154 14.30 -0.18 2.54
N ASP A 155 13.26 0.30 3.20
CA ASP A 155 12.41 1.41 2.74
C ASP A 155 11.99 1.27 1.26
N PRO A 156 11.46 0.09 0.86
CA PRO A 156 11.00 -0.07 -0.51
C PRO A 156 9.85 0.90 -0.80
N PRO A 157 9.87 1.58 -1.96
CA PRO A 157 8.75 2.43 -2.33
C PRO A 157 7.46 1.60 -2.43
N PRO A 158 6.31 2.17 -2.06
CA PRO A 158 5.04 1.49 -2.25
C PRO A 158 4.74 1.34 -3.75
N ASP A 159 4.01 0.29 -4.09
CA ASP A 159 3.65 0.00 -5.47
C ASP A 159 2.13 0.01 -5.63
N PRO A 160 1.55 0.97 -6.37
CA PRO A 160 0.11 1.05 -6.56
C PRO A 160 -0.49 -0.19 -7.22
N ARG A 161 0.21 -0.80 -8.19
CA ARG A 161 -0.25 -2.01 -8.85
C ARG A 161 -0.23 -3.22 -7.92
N ALA A 162 0.75 -3.31 -7.03
CA ALA A 162 0.80 -4.38 -6.04
C ALA A 162 -0.42 -4.35 -5.11
N LEU A 163 -0.86 -3.16 -4.70
CA LEU A 163 -2.11 -3.03 -3.95
C LEU A 163 -3.30 -3.61 -4.72
N TYR A 164 -3.37 -3.34 -6.02
CA TYR A 164 -4.42 -3.87 -6.87
C TYR A 164 -4.32 -5.40 -7.02
N GLU A 165 -3.13 -5.92 -7.27
CA GLU A 165 -2.91 -7.36 -7.41
C GLU A 165 -3.21 -8.14 -6.13
N LEU A 166 -3.06 -7.50 -4.97
CA LEU A 166 -3.35 -8.11 -3.67
C LEU A 166 -4.82 -8.01 -3.25
N LEU A 167 -5.67 -7.39 -4.05
CA LEU A 167 -7.09 -7.27 -3.78
C LEU A 167 -7.77 -8.62 -3.46
N PRO A 168 -7.48 -9.75 -4.15
CA PRO A 168 -8.07 -11.04 -3.81
C PRO A 168 -7.75 -11.53 -2.41
N PHE A 169 -6.70 -11.01 -1.79
CA PHE A 169 -6.24 -11.38 -0.44
C PHE A 169 -6.48 -10.27 0.57
N ALA A 170 -7.13 -9.17 0.13
CA ALA A 170 -7.40 -8.03 0.99
C ALA A 170 -8.57 -8.32 1.92
N ARG A 171 -8.56 -7.61 3.04
CA ARG A 171 -9.67 -7.62 3.99
C ARG A 171 -10.64 -6.51 3.62
N GLU A 172 -11.95 -6.80 3.65
CA GLU A 172 -12.94 -5.75 3.49
C GLU A 172 -12.93 -4.83 4.71
N GLY A 173 -12.99 -3.53 4.47
CA GLY A 173 -12.77 -2.51 5.50
C GLY A 173 -11.29 -2.17 5.63
N VAL A 174 -10.97 -1.26 6.52
CA VAL A 174 -9.59 -0.81 6.77
C VAL A 174 -9.31 -0.84 8.26
N GLU A 175 -8.23 -1.51 8.65
CA GLU A 175 -7.72 -1.52 10.02
C GLU A 175 -6.29 -1.03 10.03
N PRO A 176 -6.05 0.26 10.33
CA PRO A 176 -4.70 0.80 10.37
C PRO A 176 -3.81 0.04 11.35
N LEU A 177 -2.58 -0.28 10.91
CA LEU A 177 -1.58 -0.98 11.71
C LEU A 177 -0.73 0.05 12.47
N TYR A 178 -1.15 0.36 13.68
CA TYR A 178 -0.39 1.21 14.60
C TYR A 178 0.52 0.33 15.46
N LEU A 179 1.78 0.31 15.15
CA LEU A 179 2.77 -0.51 15.86
C LEU A 179 3.63 0.31 16.82
#